data_668007335a633e86182d3dad374e12f4
#
_entry.id   668007335a633e86182d3dad374e12f4
#
_cell.length_a   1.000
_cell.length_b   1.000
_cell.length_c   1.000
_cell.angle_alpha   90.00
_cell.angle_beta   90.00
_cell.angle_gamma   90.00
#
_symmetry.space_group_name_H-M   'P 1'
#
loop_
_entity.id
_entity.type
_entity.pdbx_description
1 polymer ?
#
loop_
_entity_poly.entity_id
_entity_poly.type
_entity_poly.pdbx_seq_one_letter_code
_entity_poly.pdbx_strand_id
1 'polypeptide(L)'
;LGKPIEELKIITCHLGNGSSVAAVDGGKSVDTSMGFTPLAGVPMGTRAGDLDAGILEYLMGKHGYDMKEMMTILNKKSGVLGISGVSSDFRDLENAAKEGNQRAELALEAFQYSVKKLVGAYAAAMGGVDAIVFTAGVGENDAATRMAVASGLEFMGVKMDAEANNVRGKETVISSADSKVKVLLIPTDEELMIAMDTAEIVGK
;
A
#
# COMPACT_ATOMS: atom_id res chain seq x y z
N LEU A 1 -21.03 2.34 4.03
CA LEU A 1 -21.10 1.70 5.36
C LEU A 1 -22.35 2.14 6.14
N GLY A 2 -23.02 3.22 5.72
CA GLY A 2 -24.26 3.68 6.37
C GLY A 2 -24.04 4.31 7.75
N LYS A 3 -22.83 4.79 8.03
CA LYS A 3 -22.46 5.50 9.25
C LYS A 3 -21.83 6.86 8.91
N PRO A 4 -21.98 7.87 9.79
CA PRO A 4 -21.23 9.12 9.65
C PRO A 4 -19.73 8.88 9.62
N ILE A 5 -18.98 9.71 8.86
CA ILE A 5 -17.52 9.56 8.76
C ILE A 5 -16.83 9.75 10.11
N GLU A 6 -17.39 10.55 10.99
CA GLU A 6 -16.90 10.86 12.32
C GLU A 6 -16.87 9.64 13.26
N GLU A 7 -17.63 8.60 12.92
CA GLU A 7 -17.69 7.35 13.70
C GLU A 7 -16.82 6.23 13.10
N LEU A 8 -16.15 6.49 11.98
CA LEU A 8 -15.44 5.48 11.23
C LEU A 8 -13.93 5.55 11.44
N LYS A 9 -13.32 4.38 11.57
CA LYS A 9 -11.87 4.14 11.55
C LYS A 9 -11.54 3.40 10.28
N ILE A 10 -10.83 4.06 9.38
CA ILE A 10 -10.55 3.57 8.03
C ILE A 10 -9.04 3.50 7.82
N ILE A 11 -8.58 2.42 7.22
CA ILE A 11 -7.21 2.31 6.72
C ILE A 11 -7.27 2.32 5.20
N THR A 12 -6.60 3.30 4.58
CA THR A 12 -6.47 3.38 3.13
C THR A 12 -5.13 2.80 2.69
N CYS A 13 -5.17 1.86 1.76
CA CYS A 13 -4.02 1.23 1.13
C CYS A 13 -3.97 1.70 -0.32
N HIS A 14 -3.29 2.82 -0.58
CA HIS A 14 -3.03 3.33 -1.91
C HIS A 14 -1.80 2.62 -2.47
N LEU A 15 -2.01 1.59 -3.28
CA LEU A 15 -0.97 0.69 -3.75
C LEU A 15 -0.78 0.84 -5.26
N GLY A 16 0.31 1.48 -5.65
CA GLY A 16 0.74 1.67 -7.02
C GLY A 16 2.26 1.53 -7.14
N ASN A 17 2.86 2.11 -8.18
CA ASN A 17 4.31 2.18 -8.28
C ASN A 17 4.91 3.05 -7.14
N GLY A 18 4.21 4.13 -6.72
CA GLY A 18 4.30 4.71 -5.40
C GLY A 18 3.20 4.14 -4.52
N SER A 19 3.49 3.85 -3.24
CA SER A 19 2.52 3.23 -2.34
C SER A 19 2.54 3.88 -0.97
N SER A 20 1.37 4.06 -0.40
CA SER A 20 1.22 4.54 0.98
C SER A 20 0.03 3.88 1.67
N VAL A 21 0.14 3.78 2.98
CA VAL A 21 -0.97 3.37 3.86
C VAL A 21 -1.24 4.51 4.80
N ALA A 22 -2.50 4.84 5.04
CA ALA A 22 -2.88 5.89 5.98
C ALA A 22 -3.99 5.42 6.92
N ALA A 23 -3.92 5.91 8.16
CA ALA A 23 -4.93 5.72 9.19
C ALA A 23 -5.82 6.97 9.23
N VAL A 24 -7.13 6.77 9.11
CA VAL A 24 -8.13 7.83 9.14
C VAL A 24 -9.12 7.54 10.27
N ASP A 25 -9.14 8.40 11.27
CA ASP A 25 -10.06 8.31 12.41
C ASP A 25 -11.01 9.52 12.40
N GLY A 26 -12.29 9.26 12.35
CA GLY A 26 -13.30 10.31 12.30
C GLY A 26 -13.16 11.26 11.10
N GLY A 27 -12.75 10.75 9.94
CA GLY A 27 -12.53 11.53 8.72
C GLY A 27 -11.22 12.33 8.67
N LYS A 28 -10.36 12.18 9.69
CA LYS A 28 -9.05 12.87 9.76
C LYS A 28 -7.91 11.87 9.67
N SER A 29 -6.91 12.17 8.84
CA SER A 29 -5.67 11.39 8.82
C SER A 29 -4.94 11.57 10.15
N VAL A 30 -4.74 10.46 10.87
CA VAL A 30 -4.05 10.44 12.17
C VAL A 30 -2.67 9.83 12.09
N ASP A 31 -2.40 9.05 11.02
CA ASP A 31 -1.09 8.47 10.74
C ASP A 31 -0.95 8.15 9.25
N THR A 32 0.29 8.09 8.76
CA THR A 32 0.61 7.71 7.38
C THR A 32 1.98 7.08 7.29
N SER A 33 2.16 6.18 6.33
CA SER A 33 3.42 5.46 6.12
C SER A 33 4.54 6.29 5.51
N MET A 34 4.21 7.34 4.77
CA MET A 34 5.21 8.27 4.23
C MET A 34 5.62 9.29 5.29
N GLY A 35 6.92 9.63 5.34
CA GLY A 35 7.47 10.59 6.27
C GLY A 35 7.66 11.98 5.65
N PHE A 36 8.79 12.63 5.97
CA PHE A 36 9.18 13.92 5.39
C PHE A 36 9.26 13.87 3.84
N THR A 37 9.62 12.72 3.30
CA THR A 37 9.60 12.47 1.86
C THR A 37 8.78 11.20 1.58
N PRO A 38 8.34 10.96 0.34
CA PRO A 38 7.62 9.74 -0.02
C PRO A 38 8.55 8.52 -0.18
N LEU A 39 9.69 8.47 0.54
CA LEU A 39 10.63 7.36 0.54
C LEU A 39 10.29 6.33 1.63
N ALA A 40 9.85 6.79 2.81
CA ALA A 40 9.53 5.94 3.94
C ALA A 40 8.26 5.09 3.70
N GLY A 41 8.04 4.11 4.54
CA GLY A 41 6.88 3.21 4.52
C GLY A 41 7.16 1.89 3.83
N VAL A 42 6.27 1.44 2.96
CA VAL A 42 6.41 0.16 2.25
C VAL A 42 7.49 0.22 1.17
N PRO A 43 8.17 -0.89 0.86
CA PRO A 43 9.01 -0.96 -0.34
C PRO A 43 8.10 -0.79 -1.57
N MET A 44 8.44 0.17 -2.44
CA MET A 44 7.62 0.52 -3.61
C MET A 44 8.24 -0.03 -4.90
N GLY A 45 7.79 0.40 -6.06
CA GLY A 45 8.40 -0.02 -7.32
C GLY A 45 9.93 0.12 -7.33
N THR A 46 10.42 1.31 -6.99
CA THR A 46 11.87 1.62 -6.95
C THR A 46 12.36 2.18 -5.62
N ARG A 47 11.46 2.63 -4.72
CA ARG A 47 11.82 3.24 -3.44
C ARG A 47 11.98 2.17 -2.36
N ALA A 48 12.98 2.37 -1.49
CA ALA A 48 13.34 1.38 -0.48
C ALA A 48 12.24 1.12 0.57
N GLY A 49 11.44 2.13 0.93
CA GLY A 49 10.60 2.09 2.12
C GLY A 49 11.43 2.26 3.40
N ASP A 50 10.88 1.78 4.51
CA ASP A 50 11.55 1.85 5.82
C ASP A 50 12.80 0.97 5.83
N LEU A 51 13.86 1.51 6.45
CA LEU A 51 15.14 0.83 6.57
C LEU A 51 15.84 1.26 7.87
N ASP A 52 16.80 0.47 8.31
CA ASP A 52 17.71 0.85 9.38
C ASP A 52 18.70 1.90 8.85
N ALA A 53 18.71 3.08 9.48
CA ALA A 53 19.60 4.18 9.08
C ALA A 53 21.08 3.81 9.11
N GLY A 54 21.51 2.86 9.95
CA GLY A 54 22.88 2.35 10.04
C GLY A 54 23.37 1.72 8.74
N ILE A 55 22.45 1.22 7.87
CA ILE A 55 22.82 0.66 6.58
C ILE A 55 23.41 1.72 5.64
N LEU A 56 23.04 2.99 5.81
CA LEU A 56 23.56 4.08 4.98
C LEU A 56 25.05 4.26 5.19
N GLU A 57 25.48 4.40 6.44
CA GLU A 57 26.91 4.52 6.80
C GLU A 57 27.70 3.32 6.29
N TYR A 58 27.17 2.11 6.51
CA TYR A 58 27.83 0.88 6.06
C TYR A 58 28.03 0.84 4.54
N LEU A 59 27.00 1.12 3.76
CA LEU A 59 27.06 1.06 2.30
C LEU A 59 27.91 2.18 1.72
N MET A 60 27.80 3.40 2.27
CA MET A 60 28.65 4.53 1.87
C MET A 60 30.12 4.23 2.12
N GLY A 61 30.46 3.71 3.29
CA GLY A 61 31.84 3.31 3.62
C GLY A 61 32.36 2.16 2.77
N LYS A 62 31.53 1.14 2.51
CA LYS A 62 31.92 -0.04 1.74
C LYS A 62 32.13 0.24 0.25
N HIS A 63 31.30 1.10 -0.34
CA HIS A 63 31.26 1.34 -1.78
C HIS A 63 31.79 2.72 -2.20
N GLY A 64 32.10 3.58 -1.24
CA GLY A 64 32.56 4.94 -1.51
C GLY A 64 31.47 5.88 -2.04
N TYR A 65 30.19 5.55 -1.79
CA TYR A 65 29.08 6.39 -2.21
C TYR A 65 29.00 7.68 -1.41
N ASP A 66 28.72 8.78 -2.07
CA ASP A 66 28.30 10.00 -1.40
C ASP A 66 26.80 9.94 -1.04
N MET A 67 26.33 10.91 -0.26
CA MET A 67 24.91 10.96 0.18
C MET A 67 23.94 11.09 -1.01
N LYS A 68 24.31 11.80 -2.07
CA LYS A 68 23.47 11.99 -3.26
C LYS A 68 23.32 10.68 -4.04
N GLU A 69 24.40 9.92 -4.17
CA GLU A 69 24.39 8.60 -4.78
C GLU A 69 23.56 7.63 -3.95
N MET A 70 23.73 7.63 -2.61
CA MET A 70 22.96 6.81 -1.70
C MET A 70 21.46 7.12 -1.83
N MET A 71 21.06 8.39 -1.81
CA MET A 71 19.66 8.79 -1.99
C MET A 71 19.11 8.41 -3.38
N THR A 72 19.96 8.40 -4.40
CA THR A 72 19.57 7.89 -5.74
C THR A 72 19.29 6.39 -5.71
N ILE A 73 20.12 5.63 -5.01
CA ILE A 73 19.93 4.18 -4.83
C ILE A 73 18.59 3.92 -4.11
N LEU A 74 18.36 4.59 -2.99
CA LEU A 74 17.15 4.40 -2.18
C LEU A 74 15.86 4.79 -2.91
N ASN A 75 15.90 5.81 -3.75
CA ASN A 75 14.71 6.28 -4.47
C ASN A 75 14.44 5.57 -5.80
N LYS A 76 15.50 5.13 -6.52
CA LYS A 76 15.38 4.70 -7.92
C LYS A 76 15.88 3.29 -8.22
N LYS A 77 16.60 2.65 -7.29
CA LYS A 77 17.25 1.35 -7.53
C LYS A 77 16.96 0.33 -6.42
N SER A 78 16.02 0.62 -5.55
CA SER A 78 15.61 -0.21 -4.42
C SER A 78 14.19 -0.75 -4.62
N GLY A 79 13.45 -0.94 -3.56
CA GLY A 79 12.08 -1.44 -3.61
C GLY A 79 11.98 -2.83 -4.25
N VAL A 80 10.84 -3.13 -4.86
CA VAL A 80 10.62 -4.43 -5.50
C VAL A 80 11.55 -4.66 -6.69
N LEU A 81 11.97 -3.58 -7.38
CA LEU A 81 13.02 -3.65 -8.40
C LEU A 81 14.34 -4.16 -7.82
N GLY A 82 14.79 -3.60 -6.71
CA GLY A 82 16.06 -3.98 -6.07
C GLY A 82 16.02 -5.38 -5.48
N ILE A 83 14.89 -5.79 -4.90
CA ILE A 83 14.69 -7.12 -4.34
C ILE A 83 14.64 -8.17 -5.47
N SER A 84 13.82 -7.95 -6.48
CA SER A 84 13.63 -8.89 -7.58
C SER A 84 14.81 -8.94 -8.54
N GLY A 85 15.37 -7.79 -8.85
CA GLY A 85 16.33 -7.63 -9.97
C GLY A 85 15.67 -7.80 -11.34
N VAL A 86 14.32 -7.76 -11.42
CA VAL A 86 13.54 -8.00 -12.65
C VAL A 86 12.93 -6.69 -13.15
N SER A 87 11.98 -6.13 -12.40
CA SER A 87 11.22 -4.95 -12.81
C SER A 87 10.69 -4.18 -11.60
N SER A 88 10.34 -2.92 -11.80
CA SER A 88 9.55 -2.13 -10.86
C SER A 88 8.04 -2.25 -11.11
N ASP A 89 7.63 -2.87 -12.20
CA ASP A 89 6.23 -3.12 -12.54
C ASP A 89 5.75 -4.42 -11.89
N PHE A 90 4.72 -4.33 -11.07
CA PHE A 90 4.17 -5.48 -10.35
C PHE A 90 3.63 -6.56 -11.28
N ARG A 91 3.13 -6.21 -12.47
CA ARG A 91 2.67 -7.18 -13.48
C ARG A 91 3.80 -8.05 -14.01
N ASP A 92 4.98 -7.44 -14.23
CA ASP A 92 6.18 -8.17 -14.65
C ASP A 92 6.64 -9.12 -13.54
N LEU A 93 6.57 -8.67 -12.27
CA LEU A 93 6.92 -9.50 -11.12
C LEU A 93 5.98 -10.69 -10.96
N GLU A 94 4.66 -10.47 -11.10
CA GLU A 94 3.68 -11.55 -11.06
C GLU A 94 3.94 -12.61 -12.16
N ASN A 95 4.25 -12.16 -13.38
CA ASN A 95 4.56 -13.07 -14.48
C ASN A 95 5.85 -13.84 -14.21
N ALA A 96 6.92 -13.15 -13.80
CA ALA A 96 8.19 -13.79 -13.46
C ALA A 96 8.05 -14.78 -12.30
N ALA A 97 7.25 -14.47 -11.27
CA ALA A 97 6.97 -15.38 -10.15
C ALA A 97 6.23 -16.64 -10.62
N LYS A 98 5.21 -16.50 -11.50
CA LYS A 98 4.49 -17.64 -12.12
C LYS A 98 5.41 -18.52 -12.96
N GLU A 99 6.48 -17.96 -13.53
CA GLU A 99 7.52 -18.68 -14.26
C GLU A 99 8.59 -19.29 -13.32
N GLY A 100 8.44 -19.16 -12.00
CA GLY A 100 9.32 -19.76 -10.99
C GLY A 100 10.49 -18.86 -10.56
N ASN A 101 10.44 -17.57 -10.85
CA ASN A 101 11.48 -16.64 -10.36
C ASN A 101 11.27 -16.34 -8.87
N GLN A 102 12.07 -16.99 -8.02
CA GLN A 102 11.99 -16.89 -6.57
C GLN A 102 12.24 -15.47 -6.05
N ARG A 103 13.06 -14.66 -6.73
CA ARG A 103 13.32 -13.27 -6.30
C ARG A 103 12.13 -12.36 -6.61
N ALA A 104 11.41 -12.60 -7.69
CA ALA A 104 10.18 -11.89 -8.01
C ALA A 104 9.09 -12.23 -6.99
N GLU A 105 8.94 -13.52 -6.63
CA GLU A 105 8.04 -13.98 -5.57
C GLU A 105 8.37 -13.30 -4.24
N LEU A 106 9.63 -13.34 -3.80
CA LEU A 106 10.10 -12.70 -2.58
C LEU A 106 9.81 -11.19 -2.57
N ALA A 107 9.95 -10.51 -3.72
CA ALA A 107 9.67 -9.07 -3.81
C ALA A 107 8.18 -8.77 -3.60
N LEU A 108 7.29 -9.57 -4.16
CA LEU A 108 5.84 -9.47 -3.95
C LEU A 108 5.47 -9.76 -2.50
N GLU A 109 6.01 -10.82 -1.91
CA GLU A 109 5.78 -11.18 -0.51
C GLU A 109 6.26 -10.08 0.45
N ALA A 110 7.45 -9.52 0.23
CA ALA A 110 8.00 -8.45 1.06
C ALA A 110 7.12 -7.18 1.01
N PHE A 111 6.61 -6.84 -0.16
CA PHE A 111 5.66 -5.74 -0.33
C PHE A 111 4.36 -6.00 0.43
N GLN A 112 3.71 -7.13 0.18
CA GLN A 112 2.44 -7.53 0.79
C GLN A 112 2.55 -7.62 2.33
N TYR A 113 3.65 -8.19 2.83
CA TYR A 113 3.94 -8.28 4.26
C TYR A 113 4.08 -6.90 4.90
N SER A 114 4.79 -5.97 4.23
CA SER A 114 4.98 -4.61 4.72
C SER A 114 3.65 -3.85 4.80
N VAL A 115 2.79 -3.97 3.79
CA VAL A 115 1.43 -3.39 3.81
C VAL A 115 0.61 -3.98 4.95
N LYS A 116 0.59 -5.31 5.10
CA LYS A 116 -0.11 -6.00 6.19
C LYS A 116 0.32 -5.52 7.57
N LYS A 117 1.63 -5.37 7.81
CA LYS A 117 2.17 -4.84 9.08
C LYS A 117 1.63 -3.45 9.39
N LEU A 118 1.58 -2.57 8.41
CA LEU A 118 1.05 -1.21 8.59
C LEU A 118 -0.45 -1.22 8.86
N VAL A 119 -1.22 -2.08 8.19
CA VAL A 119 -2.65 -2.26 8.52
C VAL A 119 -2.82 -2.66 9.97
N GLY A 120 -2.05 -3.63 10.45
CA GLY A 120 -2.08 -4.05 11.86
C GLY A 120 -1.66 -2.94 12.83
N ALA A 121 -0.59 -2.21 12.51
CA ALA A 121 -0.09 -1.11 13.32
C ALA A 121 -1.12 0.03 13.43
N TYR A 122 -1.76 0.40 12.34
CA TYR A 122 -2.75 1.47 12.30
C TYR A 122 -4.07 1.09 12.95
N ALA A 123 -4.50 -0.17 12.80
CA ALA A 123 -5.63 -0.68 13.56
C ALA A 123 -5.36 -0.60 15.08
N ALA A 124 -4.15 -0.93 15.52
CA ALA A 124 -3.74 -0.80 16.93
C ALA A 124 -3.68 0.68 17.35
N ALA A 125 -3.10 1.57 16.53
CA ALA A 125 -3.00 3.00 16.84
C ALA A 125 -4.37 3.68 17.00
N MET A 126 -5.34 3.30 16.17
CA MET A 126 -6.72 3.82 16.25
C MET A 126 -7.58 3.08 17.28
N GLY A 127 -7.11 1.99 17.88
CA GLY A 127 -7.91 1.15 18.81
C GLY A 127 -9.04 0.40 18.10
N GLY A 128 -8.86 0.05 16.84
CA GLY A 128 -9.80 -0.69 15.98
C GLY A 128 -9.80 -0.20 14.54
N VAL A 129 -10.58 -0.89 13.71
CA VAL A 129 -10.78 -0.54 12.30
C VAL A 129 -12.16 -1.00 11.86
N ASP A 130 -12.87 -0.14 11.11
CA ASP A 130 -14.18 -0.46 10.52
C ASP A 130 -14.05 -0.89 9.05
N ALA A 131 -13.09 -0.27 8.32
CA ALA A 131 -12.87 -0.59 6.93
C ALA A 131 -11.39 -0.50 6.51
N ILE A 132 -11.00 -1.37 5.58
CA ILE A 132 -9.73 -1.33 4.85
C ILE A 132 -10.08 -1.06 3.39
N VAL A 133 -9.47 -0.03 2.81
CA VAL A 133 -9.72 0.39 1.42
C VAL A 133 -8.48 0.16 0.58
N PHE A 134 -8.62 -0.60 -0.51
CA PHE A 134 -7.60 -0.75 -1.53
C PHE A 134 -7.90 0.16 -2.72
N THR A 135 -6.89 0.88 -3.18
CA THR A 135 -6.98 1.83 -4.30
C THR A 135 -5.65 1.91 -5.06
N ALA A 136 -5.61 2.64 -6.16
CA ALA A 136 -4.50 2.76 -7.10
C ALA A 136 -4.14 1.46 -7.83
N GLY A 137 -3.21 1.54 -8.78
CA GLY A 137 -3.00 0.53 -9.80
C GLY A 137 -2.88 -0.92 -9.33
N VAL A 138 -2.06 -1.19 -8.30
CA VAL A 138 -1.92 -2.52 -7.68
C VAL A 138 -3.15 -2.83 -6.82
N GLY A 139 -3.57 -1.89 -5.96
CA GLY A 139 -4.74 -2.07 -5.10
C GLY A 139 -6.02 -2.38 -5.90
N GLU A 140 -6.21 -1.73 -7.05
CA GLU A 140 -7.38 -1.90 -7.89
C GLU A 140 -7.36 -3.16 -8.75
N ASN A 141 -6.18 -3.57 -9.23
CA ASN A 141 -6.08 -4.56 -10.30
C ASN A 141 -5.48 -5.90 -9.88
N ASP A 142 -4.88 -5.99 -8.69
CA ASP A 142 -4.24 -7.22 -8.20
C ASP A 142 -5.02 -7.84 -7.03
N ALA A 143 -5.90 -8.79 -7.37
CA ALA A 143 -6.69 -9.54 -6.40
C ALA A 143 -5.82 -10.42 -5.48
N ALA A 144 -4.67 -10.91 -5.96
CA ALA A 144 -3.77 -11.73 -5.18
C ALA A 144 -3.09 -10.90 -4.08
N THR A 145 -2.62 -9.71 -4.41
CA THR A 145 -2.06 -8.78 -3.40
C THR A 145 -3.09 -8.37 -2.36
N ARG A 146 -4.33 -8.03 -2.74
CA ARG A 146 -5.40 -7.72 -1.77
C ARG A 146 -5.67 -8.89 -0.84
N MET A 147 -5.78 -10.11 -1.40
CA MET A 147 -5.97 -11.32 -0.62
C MET A 147 -4.79 -11.57 0.33
N ALA A 148 -3.55 -11.47 -0.15
CA ALA A 148 -2.35 -11.70 0.65
C ALA A 148 -2.20 -10.69 1.81
N VAL A 149 -2.55 -9.42 1.58
CA VAL A 149 -2.55 -8.39 2.64
C VAL A 149 -3.62 -8.69 3.68
N ALA A 150 -4.84 -9.04 3.26
CA ALA A 150 -5.98 -9.23 4.16
C ALA A 150 -5.97 -10.58 4.88
N SER A 151 -5.35 -11.61 4.31
CA SER A 151 -5.21 -12.93 4.96
C SER A 151 -4.33 -12.84 6.19
N GLY A 152 -4.75 -13.47 7.29
CA GLY A 152 -4.08 -13.39 8.60
C GLY A 152 -4.53 -12.19 9.45
N LEU A 153 -5.53 -11.42 8.99
CA LEU A 153 -6.19 -10.36 9.75
C LEU A 153 -7.56 -10.79 10.32
N GLU A 154 -7.86 -12.08 10.29
CA GLU A 154 -9.12 -12.66 10.79
C GLU A 154 -9.31 -12.38 12.29
N PHE A 155 -8.21 -12.27 13.05
CA PHE A 155 -8.24 -11.92 14.47
C PHE A 155 -8.81 -10.52 14.72
N MET A 156 -8.75 -9.62 13.74
CA MET A 156 -9.40 -8.29 13.79
C MET A 156 -10.84 -8.32 13.29
N GLY A 157 -11.31 -9.46 12.75
CA GLY A 157 -12.65 -9.62 12.20
C GLY A 157 -12.73 -9.40 10.69
N VAL A 158 -11.60 -9.38 9.99
CA VAL A 158 -11.56 -9.38 8.52
C VAL A 158 -11.92 -10.77 8.01
N LYS A 159 -12.84 -10.84 7.05
CA LYS A 159 -13.13 -12.06 6.29
C LYS A 159 -13.27 -11.70 4.83
N MET A 160 -12.34 -12.19 4.01
CA MET A 160 -12.37 -11.95 2.57
C MET A 160 -13.39 -12.83 1.88
N ASP A 161 -13.97 -12.31 0.81
CA ASP A 161 -14.76 -13.06 -0.16
C ASP A 161 -13.91 -13.22 -1.43
N ALA A 162 -13.48 -14.45 -1.71
CA ALA A 162 -12.58 -14.74 -2.83
C ALA A 162 -13.23 -14.47 -4.20
N GLU A 163 -14.53 -14.69 -4.34
CA GLU A 163 -15.26 -14.42 -5.58
C GLU A 163 -15.44 -12.91 -5.79
N ALA A 164 -15.92 -12.20 -4.77
CA ALA A 164 -16.05 -10.74 -4.82
C ALA A 164 -14.70 -10.02 -5.02
N ASN A 165 -13.63 -10.57 -4.45
CA ASN A 165 -12.28 -10.03 -4.63
C ASN A 165 -11.73 -10.22 -6.06
N ASN A 166 -12.25 -11.15 -6.85
CA ASN A 166 -11.80 -11.37 -8.23
C ASN A 166 -12.38 -10.31 -9.18
N VAL A 167 -12.10 -9.04 -8.90
CA VAL A 167 -12.58 -7.88 -9.64
C VAL A 167 -11.41 -6.92 -9.88
N ARG A 168 -11.50 -6.09 -10.93
CA ARG A 168 -10.50 -5.08 -11.29
C ARG A 168 -11.17 -3.75 -11.55
N GLY A 169 -10.60 -2.66 -11.01
CA GLY A 169 -10.98 -1.28 -11.31
C GLY A 169 -12.47 -0.94 -11.11
N LYS A 170 -13.17 -1.67 -10.25
CA LYS A 170 -14.60 -1.45 -10.01
C LYS A 170 -14.85 -1.36 -8.52
N GLU A 171 -15.53 -0.30 -8.09
CA GLU A 171 -15.96 -0.14 -6.70
C GLU A 171 -16.75 -1.37 -6.24
N THR A 172 -16.23 -2.03 -5.20
CA THR A 172 -16.75 -3.33 -4.76
C THR A 172 -16.43 -3.55 -3.28
N VAL A 173 -17.39 -4.09 -2.53
CA VAL A 173 -17.11 -4.70 -1.22
C VAL A 173 -16.56 -6.08 -1.48
N ILE A 174 -15.30 -6.32 -1.09
CA ILE A 174 -14.55 -7.55 -1.35
C ILE A 174 -14.37 -8.41 -0.09
N SER A 175 -15.01 -8.02 1.01
CA SER A 175 -15.16 -8.85 2.21
C SER A 175 -16.51 -9.55 2.24
N SER A 176 -16.55 -10.71 2.92
CA SER A 176 -17.83 -11.46 3.11
C SER A 176 -18.86 -10.64 3.89
N ALA A 177 -20.13 -11.00 3.74
CA ALA A 177 -21.23 -10.28 4.37
C ALA A 177 -21.12 -10.25 5.90
N ASP A 178 -20.60 -11.33 6.51
CA ASP A 178 -20.40 -11.48 7.95
C ASP A 178 -19.06 -10.95 8.45
N SER A 179 -18.25 -10.33 7.59
CA SER A 179 -17.02 -9.66 7.99
C SER A 179 -17.34 -8.46 8.87
N LYS A 180 -16.71 -8.38 10.04
CA LYS A 180 -16.85 -7.24 10.97
C LYS A 180 -16.17 -6.01 10.40
N VAL A 181 -14.93 -6.19 9.90
CA VAL A 181 -14.18 -5.15 9.19
C VAL A 181 -14.49 -5.27 7.70
N LYS A 182 -15.00 -4.23 7.10
CA LYS A 182 -15.26 -4.24 5.65
C LYS A 182 -13.98 -4.04 4.87
N VAL A 183 -13.82 -4.79 3.81
CA VAL A 183 -12.71 -4.58 2.86
C VAL A 183 -13.31 -4.11 1.54
N LEU A 184 -12.82 -2.97 1.09
CA LEU A 184 -13.37 -2.26 -0.07
C LEU A 184 -12.28 -2.11 -1.13
N LEU A 185 -12.67 -2.27 -2.37
CA LEU A 185 -11.92 -1.76 -3.52
C LEU A 185 -12.63 -0.47 -3.97
N ILE A 186 -11.90 0.62 -3.99
CA ILE A 186 -12.39 1.92 -4.46
C ILE A 186 -11.39 2.47 -5.47
N PRO A 187 -11.74 2.60 -6.76
CA PRO A 187 -10.87 3.21 -7.75
C PRO A 187 -10.53 4.65 -7.40
N THR A 188 -9.28 5.02 -7.64
CA THR A 188 -8.82 6.41 -7.48
C THR A 188 -9.38 7.28 -8.59
N ASP A 189 -9.89 8.45 -8.24
CA ASP A 189 -10.33 9.48 -9.20
C ASP A 189 -9.72 10.83 -8.80
N GLU A 190 -8.40 10.94 -8.96
CA GLU A 190 -7.63 12.15 -8.59
C GLU A 190 -7.99 13.33 -9.49
N GLU A 191 -8.28 13.08 -10.78
CA GLU A 191 -8.63 14.12 -11.74
C GLU A 191 -9.96 14.80 -11.36
N LEU A 192 -10.95 14.01 -10.94
CA LEU A 192 -12.21 14.55 -10.44
C LEU A 192 -12.02 15.40 -9.19
N MET A 193 -11.20 14.94 -8.22
CA MET A 193 -10.91 15.71 -7.00
C MET A 193 -10.23 17.03 -7.32
N ILE A 194 -9.22 17.03 -8.19
CA ILE A 194 -8.54 18.26 -8.63
C ILE A 194 -9.53 19.21 -9.31
N ALA A 195 -10.44 18.68 -10.14
CA ALA A 195 -11.46 19.48 -10.80
C ALA A 195 -12.46 20.10 -9.80
N MET A 196 -12.90 19.33 -8.81
CA MET A 196 -13.80 19.79 -7.75
C MET A 196 -13.17 20.87 -6.89
N ASP A 197 -11.94 20.62 -6.38
CA ASP A 197 -11.20 21.61 -5.57
C ASP A 197 -10.93 22.89 -6.37
N THR A 198 -10.58 22.75 -7.64
CA THR A 198 -10.39 23.89 -8.53
C THR A 198 -11.68 24.71 -8.69
N ALA A 199 -12.80 24.04 -8.93
CA ALA A 199 -14.10 24.69 -9.07
C ALA A 199 -14.51 25.42 -7.79
N GLU A 200 -14.26 24.86 -6.61
CA GLU A 200 -14.49 25.51 -5.32
C GLU A 200 -13.64 26.77 -5.15
N ILE A 201 -12.32 26.66 -5.40
CA ILE A 201 -11.38 27.80 -5.26
C ILE A 201 -11.73 28.95 -6.21
N VAL A 202 -12.16 28.68 -7.44
CA VAL A 202 -12.52 29.71 -8.40
C VAL A 202 -13.99 30.17 -8.32
N GLY A 203 -14.75 29.61 -7.38
CA GLY A 203 -16.12 30.03 -7.10
C GLY A 203 -17.15 29.67 -8.20
N LYS A 204 -16.98 28.58 -8.87
CA LYS A 204 -17.87 28.09 -9.92
C LYS A 204 -18.61 26.82 -9.51
#